data_dd0515e4b4e111b74301bdcbe94be72c
#
_entry.id   dd0515e4b4e111b74301bdcbe94be72c
#
_cell.length_a   1.000
_cell.length_b   1.000
_cell.length_c   1.000
_cell.angle_alpha   90.00
_cell.angle_beta   90.00
_cell.angle_gamma   90.00
#
_symmetry.space_group_name_H-M   'P 1'
#
loop_
_entity.id
_entity.type
_entity.pdbx_description
1 polymer ?
#
loop_
_entity_poly.entity_id
_entity_poly.type
_entity_poly.pdbx_seq_one_letter_code
_entity_poly.pdbx_strand_id
1 'polypeptide(L)'
;ELLGDCNGVLVPGVFGSRGIEGKILAIQYARTHGVPFLGLCLGMQLTIVEYARNVIGYTDAHSVELDPNTTHPVIAPMPDQNGVEDIGGTLRLGAYPCVLDKDSRAYQLYGQENISERHRHRYEVNNDYRAVLTENGLRLSGFSPDVLIV
;
A
#
# COMPACT_ATOMS: atom_id res chain seq x y z
N GLU A 1 -23.59 -4.39 3.79
CA GLU A 1 -24.73 -4.61 2.85
C GLU A 1 -24.37 -4.28 1.41
N LEU A 2 -23.67 -3.15 1.11
CA LEU A 2 -23.37 -2.74 -0.28
C LEU A 2 -22.40 -3.68 -1.02
N LEU A 3 -21.58 -4.45 -0.32
CA LEU A 3 -20.56 -5.33 -0.90
C LEU A 3 -20.94 -6.81 -0.86
N GLY A 4 -22.12 -7.16 -0.32
CA GLY A 4 -22.51 -8.53 -0.05
C GLY A 4 -22.58 -9.45 -1.27
N ASP A 5 -22.85 -8.89 -2.45
CA ASP A 5 -22.96 -9.62 -3.71
C ASP A 5 -21.74 -9.43 -4.62
N CYS A 6 -20.67 -8.80 -4.14
CA CYS A 6 -19.48 -8.54 -4.94
C CYS A 6 -18.57 -9.77 -5.00
N ASN A 7 -18.15 -10.15 -6.20
CA ASN A 7 -17.16 -11.20 -6.44
C ASN A 7 -15.71 -10.73 -6.34
N GLY A 8 -15.50 -9.44 -6.19
CA GLY A 8 -14.21 -8.80 -6.02
C GLY A 8 -14.34 -7.32 -5.70
N VAL A 9 -13.34 -6.76 -5.03
CA VAL A 9 -13.29 -5.34 -4.67
C VAL A 9 -12.01 -4.74 -5.25
N LEU A 10 -12.15 -3.62 -5.97
CA LEU A 10 -11.02 -2.84 -6.46
C LEU A 10 -11.07 -1.45 -5.84
N VAL A 11 -9.96 -1.04 -5.22
CA VAL A 11 -9.77 0.34 -4.75
C VAL A 11 -8.70 1.02 -5.61
N PRO A 12 -9.09 1.98 -6.46
CA PRO A 12 -8.16 2.64 -7.38
C PRO A 12 -7.29 3.69 -6.68
N GLY A 13 -6.29 4.18 -7.42
CA GLY A 13 -5.56 5.39 -7.07
C GLY A 13 -6.46 6.63 -7.22
N VAL A 14 -6.43 7.48 -6.21
CA VAL A 14 -7.18 8.76 -6.16
C VAL A 14 -6.34 9.77 -5.40
N PHE A 15 -6.48 11.04 -5.70
CA PHE A 15 -5.92 12.14 -4.92
C PHE A 15 -6.97 12.71 -3.95
N GLY A 16 -6.49 13.19 -2.80
CA GLY A 16 -7.31 13.83 -1.77
C GLY A 16 -7.89 12.85 -0.74
N SER A 17 -8.53 13.41 0.28
CA SER A 17 -8.97 12.71 1.50
C SER A 17 -10.39 12.16 1.44
N ARG A 18 -11.10 12.34 0.31
CA ARG A 18 -12.53 11.97 0.22
C ARG A 18 -12.72 10.45 0.29
N GLY A 19 -13.55 10.03 1.23
CA GLY A 19 -14.00 8.63 1.35
C GLY A 19 -12.93 7.66 1.81
N ILE A 20 -11.86 8.12 2.47
CA ILE A 20 -10.75 7.28 2.95
C ILE A 20 -11.25 6.20 3.90
N GLU A 21 -12.00 6.56 4.94
CA GLU A 21 -12.50 5.58 5.92
C GLU A 21 -13.47 4.57 5.28
N GLY A 22 -14.29 5.00 4.33
CA GLY A 22 -15.15 4.07 3.57
C GLY A 22 -14.35 3.06 2.74
N LYS A 23 -13.21 3.48 2.15
CA LYS A 23 -12.31 2.57 1.45
C LYS A 23 -11.64 1.59 2.42
N ILE A 24 -11.19 2.06 3.60
CA ILE A 24 -10.62 1.20 4.64
C ILE A 24 -11.63 0.15 5.09
N LEU A 25 -12.90 0.54 5.30
CA LEU A 25 -13.98 -0.41 5.62
C LEU A 25 -14.23 -1.43 4.50
N ALA A 26 -14.16 -1.02 3.23
CA ALA A 26 -14.31 -1.93 2.10
C ALA A 26 -13.15 -2.93 2.02
N ILE A 27 -11.93 -2.49 2.32
CA ILE A 27 -10.74 -3.35 2.40
C ILE A 27 -10.90 -4.35 3.56
N GLN A 28 -11.31 -3.89 4.74
CA GLN A 28 -11.58 -4.74 5.88
C GLN A 28 -12.63 -5.80 5.56
N TYR A 29 -13.73 -5.40 4.90
CA TYR A 29 -14.75 -6.32 4.45
C TYR A 29 -14.16 -7.40 3.53
N ALA A 30 -13.43 -7.01 2.51
CA ALA A 30 -12.82 -7.94 1.56
C ALA A 30 -11.89 -8.94 2.28
N ARG A 31 -11.03 -8.46 3.18
CA ARG A 31 -10.12 -9.30 3.96
C ARG A 31 -10.86 -10.27 4.87
N THR A 32 -11.85 -9.80 5.63
CA THR A 32 -12.55 -10.61 6.64
C THR A 32 -13.54 -11.61 6.02
N HIS A 33 -14.02 -11.36 4.80
CA HIS A 33 -14.95 -12.25 4.09
C HIS A 33 -14.29 -13.06 2.97
N GLY A 34 -12.96 -12.94 2.81
CA GLY A 34 -12.24 -13.68 1.77
C GLY A 34 -12.60 -13.27 0.34
N VAL A 35 -13.08 -12.03 0.15
CA VAL A 35 -13.40 -11.50 -1.19
C VAL A 35 -12.11 -11.09 -1.90
N PRO A 36 -11.89 -11.50 -3.15
CA PRO A 36 -10.74 -11.05 -3.94
C PRO A 36 -10.61 -9.52 -3.94
N PHE A 37 -9.40 -9.03 -3.68
CA PHE A 37 -9.14 -7.60 -3.55
C PHE A 37 -7.96 -7.17 -4.41
N LEU A 38 -8.09 -5.99 -5.04
CA LEU A 38 -7.00 -5.30 -5.74
C LEU A 38 -6.93 -3.84 -5.30
N GLY A 39 -5.82 -3.45 -4.69
CA GLY A 39 -5.52 -2.06 -4.33
C GLY A 39 -4.48 -1.46 -5.27
N LEU A 40 -4.79 -0.35 -5.92
CA LEU A 40 -3.89 0.35 -6.81
C LEU A 40 -3.48 1.70 -6.19
N CYS A 41 -2.17 1.98 -6.09
CA CYS A 41 -1.65 3.23 -5.56
C CYS A 41 -2.20 3.52 -4.15
N LEU A 42 -3.09 4.51 -4.00
CA LEU A 42 -3.77 4.80 -2.73
C LEU A 42 -4.50 3.56 -2.18
N GLY A 43 -5.10 2.73 -3.03
CA GLY A 43 -5.76 1.50 -2.60
C GLY A 43 -4.82 0.52 -1.92
N MET A 44 -3.60 0.36 -2.43
CA MET A 44 -2.55 -0.43 -1.77
C MET A 44 -2.12 0.20 -0.46
N GLN A 45 -1.88 1.52 -0.43
CA GLN A 45 -1.50 2.24 0.79
C GLN A 45 -2.56 2.09 1.90
N LEU A 46 -3.84 2.20 1.55
CA LEU A 46 -4.94 2.00 2.50
C LEU A 46 -5.08 0.56 2.98
N THR A 47 -4.61 -0.42 2.19
CA THR A 47 -4.53 -1.81 2.64
C THR A 47 -3.52 -1.96 3.78
N ILE A 48 -2.39 -1.30 3.69
CA ILE A 48 -1.39 -1.27 4.78
C ILE A 48 -1.97 -0.58 6.03
N VAL A 49 -2.66 0.53 5.84
CA VAL A 49 -3.34 1.26 6.95
C VAL A 49 -4.38 0.36 7.62
N GLU A 50 -5.25 -0.28 6.84
CA GLU A 50 -6.26 -1.21 7.34
C GLU A 50 -5.63 -2.35 8.15
N TYR A 51 -4.60 -2.96 7.58
CA TYR A 51 -3.91 -4.08 8.23
C TYR A 51 -3.23 -3.66 9.54
N ALA A 52 -2.56 -2.52 9.54
CA ALA A 52 -1.95 -1.98 10.73
C ALA A 52 -2.97 -1.69 11.83
N ARG A 53 -4.13 -1.12 11.49
CA ARG A 53 -5.20 -0.81 12.46
C ARG A 53 -5.87 -2.05 13.00
N ASN A 54 -6.30 -2.95 12.13
CA ASN A 54 -7.27 -3.99 12.48
C ASN A 54 -6.63 -5.37 12.70
N VAL A 55 -5.39 -5.58 12.30
CA VAL A 55 -4.66 -6.84 12.54
C VAL A 55 -3.56 -6.64 13.57
N ILE A 56 -2.75 -5.58 13.43
CA ILE A 56 -1.64 -5.30 14.35
C ILE A 56 -2.13 -4.56 15.62
N GLY A 57 -3.18 -3.73 15.50
CA GLY A 57 -3.75 -2.99 16.63
C GLY A 57 -3.21 -1.56 16.77
N TYR A 58 -2.55 -1.02 15.76
CA TYR A 58 -2.12 0.38 15.70
C TYR A 58 -3.29 1.27 15.28
N THR A 59 -4.18 1.58 16.22
CA THR A 59 -5.50 2.18 15.95
C THR A 59 -5.47 3.53 15.24
N ASP A 60 -4.38 4.29 15.35
CA ASP A 60 -4.16 5.57 14.69
C ASP A 60 -3.27 5.47 13.45
N ALA A 61 -2.88 4.26 13.02
CA ALA A 61 -2.03 4.08 11.84
C ALA A 61 -2.63 4.78 10.62
N HIS A 62 -1.80 5.55 9.93
CA HIS A 62 -2.25 6.31 8.76
C HIS A 62 -1.09 6.61 7.79
N SER A 63 -1.44 7.24 6.67
CA SER A 63 -0.51 7.98 5.83
C SER A 63 -0.30 9.37 6.40
N VAL A 64 0.95 9.83 6.48
CA VAL A 64 1.26 11.21 6.90
C VAL A 64 0.71 12.27 5.93
N GLU A 65 0.38 11.88 4.70
CA GLU A 65 -0.32 12.74 3.74
C GLU A 65 -1.74 13.10 4.21
N LEU A 66 -2.41 12.13 4.86
CA LEU A 66 -3.81 12.23 5.25
C LEU A 66 -3.97 12.61 6.72
N ASP A 67 -3.06 12.15 7.57
CA ASP A 67 -2.96 12.53 8.98
C ASP A 67 -1.48 12.74 9.37
N PRO A 68 -1.03 14.00 9.35
CA PRO A 68 0.35 14.33 9.74
C PRO A 68 0.68 14.07 11.21
N ASN A 69 -0.34 13.87 12.06
CA ASN A 69 -0.17 13.66 13.49
C ASN A 69 -0.22 12.19 13.92
N THR A 70 -0.37 11.27 12.98
CA THR A 70 -0.36 9.84 13.30
C THR A 70 0.91 9.44 14.04
N THR A 71 0.78 8.64 15.09
CA THR A 71 1.93 8.06 15.80
C THR A 71 2.46 6.80 15.13
N HIS A 72 1.69 6.24 14.20
CA HIS A 72 2.08 5.08 13.38
C HIS A 72 2.03 5.42 11.89
N PRO A 73 3.03 6.15 11.36
CA PRO A 73 3.09 6.57 9.96
C PRO A 73 3.50 5.39 9.06
N VAL A 74 2.57 4.46 8.83
CA VAL A 74 2.83 3.26 8.00
C VAL A 74 2.97 3.58 6.52
N ILE A 75 2.50 4.75 6.09
CA ILE A 75 2.75 5.35 4.77
C ILE A 75 3.39 6.70 5.00
N ALA A 76 4.57 6.89 4.41
CA ALA A 76 5.43 8.07 4.63
C ALA A 76 6.08 8.52 3.31
N PRO A 77 6.65 9.75 3.25
CA PRO A 77 7.48 10.15 2.13
C PRO A 77 8.66 9.19 1.94
N MET A 78 9.13 9.09 0.71
CA MET A 78 10.35 8.32 0.42
C MET A 78 11.55 8.90 1.19
N PRO A 79 12.51 8.07 1.61
CA PRO A 79 13.66 8.51 2.40
C PRO A 79 14.47 9.64 1.75
N ASP A 80 14.56 9.66 0.43
CA ASP A 80 15.30 10.68 -0.34
C ASP A 80 14.61 12.05 -0.39
N GLN A 81 13.40 12.16 0.16
CA GLN A 81 12.57 13.37 0.11
C GLN A 81 12.62 14.19 1.40
N ASN A 82 13.33 13.73 2.42
CA ASN A 82 13.49 14.45 3.68
C ASN A 82 14.40 15.67 3.44
N GLY A 83 13.79 16.84 3.24
CA GLY A 83 14.48 18.14 3.13
C GLY A 83 14.34 18.86 1.79
N VAL A 84 13.59 18.35 0.84
CA VAL A 84 13.32 19.05 -0.43
C VAL A 84 11.96 19.75 -0.37
N GLU A 85 11.99 21.07 -0.21
CA GLU A 85 10.80 21.93 -0.26
C GLU A 85 10.21 22.05 -1.69
N ASP A 86 10.91 21.54 -2.70
CA ASP A 86 10.53 21.68 -4.10
C ASP A 86 9.62 20.51 -4.55
N ILE A 87 8.34 20.81 -4.62
CA ILE A 87 7.23 19.88 -4.91
C ILE A 87 7.33 19.21 -6.29
N GLY A 88 8.21 19.68 -7.17
CA GLY A 88 8.28 19.25 -8.58
C GLY A 88 9.18 18.04 -8.88
N GLY A 89 10.12 17.68 -8.00
CA GLY A 89 11.20 16.72 -8.29
C GLY A 89 11.18 15.41 -7.52
N THR A 90 10.24 15.22 -6.60
CA THR A 90 10.28 14.15 -5.58
C THR A 90 9.25 13.03 -5.77
N LEU A 91 8.61 12.97 -6.93
CA LEU A 91 7.67 11.90 -7.27
C LEU A 91 8.42 10.70 -7.86
N ARG A 92 8.12 9.50 -7.39
CA ARG A 92 8.41 8.31 -8.20
C ARG A 92 7.49 8.36 -9.41
N LEU A 93 8.06 8.69 -10.55
CA LEU A 93 7.33 8.92 -11.79
C LEU A 93 7.91 8.08 -12.93
N GLY A 94 7.06 7.34 -13.61
CA GLY A 94 7.43 6.53 -14.76
C GLY A 94 7.58 5.05 -14.42
N ALA A 95 8.27 4.32 -15.29
CA ALA A 95 8.48 2.89 -15.17
C ALA A 95 9.63 2.58 -14.20
N TYR A 96 9.33 1.76 -13.19
CA TYR A 96 10.31 1.31 -12.21
C TYR A 96 10.38 -0.21 -12.17
N PRO A 97 11.59 -0.76 -12.02
CA PRO A 97 11.76 -2.20 -11.89
C PRO A 97 11.23 -2.70 -10.54
N CYS A 98 10.65 -3.89 -10.56
CA CYS A 98 10.19 -4.59 -9.38
C CYS A 98 10.58 -6.06 -9.50
N VAL A 99 11.13 -6.62 -8.43
CA VAL A 99 11.45 -8.04 -8.29
C VAL A 99 10.36 -8.70 -7.47
N LEU A 100 9.69 -9.69 -8.04
CA LEU A 100 8.61 -10.40 -7.39
C LEU A 100 9.13 -11.62 -6.60
N ASP A 101 8.56 -11.83 -5.43
CA ASP A 101 8.73 -13.06 -4.67
C ASP A 101 8.10 -14.23 -5.44
N LYS A 102 8.91 -15.25 -5.78
CA LYS A 102 8.50 -16.41 -6.61
C LYS A 102 7.35 -17.21 -6.03
N ASP A 103 7.22 -17.22 -4.72
CA ASP A 103 6.12 -17.92 -4.06
C ASP A 103 4.87 -17.05 -3.90
N SER A 104 4.88 -15.82 -4.41
CA SER A 104 3.77 -14.90 -4.32
C SER A 104 2.70 -15.15 -5.38
N ARG A 105 1.46 -14.72 -5.08
CA ARG A 105 0.40 -14.70 -6.07
C ARG A 105 0.69 -13.70 -7.20
N ALA A 106 1.37 -12.61 -6.91
CA ALA A 106 1.80 -11.63 -7.91
C ALA A 106 2.69 -12.30 -8.95
N TYR A 107 3.71 -13.07 -8.52
CA TYR A 107 4.55 -13.84 -9.44
C TYR A 107 3.74 -14.80 -10.32
N GLN A 108 2.78 -15.52 -9.74
CA GLN A 108 1.92 -16.44 -10.50
C GLN A 108 1.10 -15.74 -11.59
N LEU A 109 0.65 -14.51 -11.32
CA LEU A 109 -0.14 -13.73 -12.26
C LEU A 109 0.70 -13.07 -13.35
N TYR A 110 1.88 -12.55 -13.01
CA TYR A 110 2.80 -11.95 -13.98
C TYR A 110 3.57 -13.00 -14.80
N GLY A 111 3.80 -14.19 -14.25
CA GLY A 111 4.56 -15.25 -14.89
C GLY A 111 6.06 -14.99 -15.03
N GLN A 112 6.59 -13.97 -14.36
CA GLN A 112 8.00 -13.59 -14.40
C GLN A 112 8.43 -12.90 -13.11
N GLU A 113 9.71 -13.03 -12.77
CA GLU A 113 10.29 -12.49 -11.54
C GLU A 113 10.54 -10.98 -11.62
N ASN A 114 11.08 -10.53 -12.74
CA ASN A 114 11.43 -9.14 -12.95
C ASN A 114 10.35 -8.47 -13.80
N ILE A 115 9.66 -7.50 -13.22
CA ILE A 115 8.64 -6.72 -13.90
C ILE A 115 9.00 -5.24 -13.86
N SER A 116 8.26 -4.44 -14.61
CA SER A 116 8.36 -3.00 -14.57
C SER A 116 6.96 -2.43 -14.51
N GLU A 117 6.71 -1.66 -13.46
CA GLU A 117 5.41 -1.02 -13.24
C GLU A 117 5.52 0.49 -13.30
N ARG A 118 4.44 1.13 -13.73
CA ARG A 118 4.38 2.58 -13.82
C ARG A 118 3.92 3.18 -12.51
N HIS A 119 4.79 3.99 -11.90
CA HIS A 119 4.54 4.70 -10.66
C HIS A 119 4.20 6.16 -10.89
N ARG A 120 3.35 6.70 -10.03
CA ARG A 120 3.07 8.13 -9.90
C ARG A 120 2.63 8.41 -8.47
N HIS A 121 3.59 8.39 -7.54
CA HIS A 121 3.28 8.65 -6.13
C HIS A 121 4.48 9.25 -5.41
N ARG A 122 4.20 9.90 -4.29
CA ARG A 122 5.13 10.61 -3.43
C ARG A 122 5.32 9.89 -2.11
N TYR A 123 4.29 9.16 -1.69
CA TYR A 123 4.25 8.42 -0.44
C TYR A 123 4.31 6.93 -0.72
N GLU A 124 5.03 6.22 0.13
CA GLU A 124 5.26 4.78 0.02
C GLU A 124 5.06 4.09 1.37
N VAL A 125 5.07 2.77 1.35
CA VAL A 125 5.08 1.97 2.58
C VAL A 125 6.35 2.29 3.37
N ASN A 126 6.17 2.70 4.62
CA ASN A 126 7.29 2.96 5.51
C ASN A 126 7.97 1.63 5.88
N ASN A 127 9.21 1.46 5.44
CA ASN A 127 9.96 0.21 5.62
C ASN A 127 10.29 -0.10 7.09
N ASP A 128 10.21 0.88 8.00
CA ASP A 128 10.35 0.65 9.44
C ASP A 128 9.26 -0.30 9.99
N TYR A 129 8.12 -0.35 9.33
CA TYR A 129 7.00 -1.25 9.68
C TYR A 129 7.06 -2.60 8.98
N ARG A 130 8.02 -2.83 8.08
CA ARG A 130 8.14 -4.06 7.30
C ARG A 130 8.16 -5.32 8.18
N ALA A 131 8.98 -5.31 9.22
CA ALA A 131 9.10 -6.45 10.12
C ALA A 131 7.77 -6.79 10.80
N VAL A 132 7.13 -5.82 11.44
CA VAL A 132 5.86 -6.05 12.15
C VAL A 132 4.73 -6.44 11.21
N LEU A 133 4.69 -5.91 9.99
CA LEU A 133 3.70 -6.30 8.97
C LEU A 133 3.86 -7.78 8.60
N THR A 134 5.09 -8.22 8.32
CA THR A 134 5.37 -9.61 7.92
C THR A 134 5.23 -10.60 9.07
N GLU A 135 5.64 -10.25 10.26
CA GLU A 135 5.47 -11.07 11.48
C GLU A 135 3.99 -11.32 11.81
N ASN A 136 3.13 -10.38 11.46
CA ASN A 136 1.68 -10.52 11.61
C ASN A 136 0.99 -11.14 10.37
N GLY A 137 1.74 -11.64 9.39
CA GLY A 137 1.22 -12.45 8.29
C GLY A 137 0.96 -11.71 6.98
N LEU A 138 1.27 -10.41 6.88
CA LEU A 138 1.21 -9.71 5.60
C LEU A 138 2.37 -10.15 4.70
N ARG A 139 2.05 -10.72 3.56
CA ARG A 139 3.06 -11.12 2.59
C ARG A 139 3.40 -9.97 1.66
N LEU A 140 4.65 -9.55 1.66
CA LEU A 140 5.20 -8.59 0.72
C LEU A 140 5.66 -9.34 -0.52
N SER A 141 5.16 -8.97 -1.69
CA SER A 141 5.36 -9.73 -2.91
C SER A 141 6.20 -9.03 -3.97
N GLY A 142 6.49 -7.75 -3.82
CA GLY A 142 7.27 -6.97 -4.77
C GLY A 142 8.23 -6.01 -4.07
N PHE A 143 9.43 -5.92 -4.61
CA PHE A 143 10.50 -5.07 -4.08
C PHE A 143 11.20 -4.35 -5.22
N SER A 144 11.58 -3.09 -5.00
CA SER A 144 12.52 -2.42 -5.88
C SER A 144 13.90 -3.09 -5.78
N PRO A 145 14.81 -2.89 -6.74
CA PRO A 145 16.19 -3.37 -6.63
C PRO A 145 16.90 -2.91 -5.35
N ASP A 146 16.52 -1.76 -4.82
CA ASP A 146 17.03 -1.21 -3.55
C ASP A 146 16.33 -1.80 -2.31
N VAL A 147 15.55 -2.86 -2.49
CA VAL A 147 14.86 -3.61 -1.43
C VAL A 147 13.76 -2.82 -0.70
N LEU A 148 13.23 -1.78 -1.31
CA LEU A 148 12.03 -1.09 -0.83
C LEU A 148 10.76 -1.83 -1.30
N ILE A 149 9.69 -1.76 -0.52
CA ILE A 149 8.39 -2.30 -0.92
C ILE A 149 7.83 -1.45 -2.06
N VAL A 150 7.38 -2.06 -3.13
CA VAL A 150 6.80 -1.41 -4.31
C VAL A 150 5.46 -2.03 -4.68
#